data_898f979e19ec982476122d50af6c2aa8
#
_entry.id   898f979e19ec982476122d50af6c2aa8
#
_cell.length_a   1.000
_cell.length_b   1.000
_cell.length_c   1.000
_cell.angle_alpha   90.00
_cell.angle_beta   90.00
_cell.angle_gamma   90.00
#
_symmetry.space_group_name_H-M   'P 1'
#
loop_
_entity.id
_entity.type
_entity.pdbx_description
1 polymer ?
#
loop_
_entity_poly.entity_id
_entity_poly.type
_entity_poly.pdbx_seq_one_letter_code
_entity_poly.pdbx_strand_id
1 'polypeptide(L)'
;MARYVLRVARSAGVIALFIIAAILGITTGVIFAYAGDLPQISALDDYSPSTISRVYGAHGEVVGEFAIQRREVIPYEAISPKLRQAVVAAEDSEFEQHFGLSIPRIVATLIKDIIERRKAAGASTLTQQLARKLFLTDEKTWERKIKEALLAIQIEKRYSKHEIFTLYCNQMYFGHGVYGVQAASRLYFGKAAKDLNLEEAALIAGILQGNVRQSPYVNMDAALRRRNYTLGRMAEVGFITAAEADEARKKPITLRGEPAGQASVARCRRSWLQPRPRSASRTSTARGRRDSAASRHRPSAASRDSRSQRGACRSRA
;
A
#
# COMPACT_ATOMS: atom_id res chain seq x y z
N MET A 1 18.54 55.39 -24.73
CA MET A 1 18.52 54.27 -23.78
C MET A 1 17.10 54.06 -23.23
N ALA A 2 16.46 54.99 -22.52
CA ALA A 2 15.15 54.83 -21.90
C ALA A 2 14.02 54.35 -22.83
N ARG A 3 13.90 54.90 -24.03
CA ARG A 3 12.89 54.50 -25.03
C ARG A 3 13.09 53.06 -25.54
N TYR A 4 14.31 52.56 -25.59
CA TYR A 4 14.60 51.16 -25.97
C TYR A 4 14.21 50.20 -24.86
N VAL A 5 14.60 50.51 -23.63
CA VAL A 5 14.22 49.72 -22.45
C VAL A 5 12.69 49.64 -22.32
N LEU A 6 11.97 50.74 -22.54
CA LEU A 6 10.51 50.76 -22.46
C LEU A 6 9.86 49.88 -23.56
N ARG A 7 10.41 49.90 -24.80
CA ARG A 7 9.91 49.02 -25.87
C ARG A 7 10.14 47.53 -25.56
N VAL A 8 11.33 47.17 -25.06
CA VAL A 8 11.65 45.79 -24.67
C VAL A 8 10.74 45.33 -23.54
N ALA A 9 10.55 46.16 -22.50
CA ALA A 9 9.64 45.85 -21.39
C ALA A 9 8.17 45.66 -21.84
N ARG A 10 7.70 46.52 -22.76
CA ARG A 10 6.35 46.42 -23.36
C ARG A 10 6.21 45.13 -24.19
N SER A 11 7.19 44.78 -25.00
CA SER A 11 7.17 43.54 -25.80
C SER A 11 7.21 42.29 -24.90
N ALA A 12 8.04 42.29 -23.87
CA ALA A 12 8.11 41.23 -22.89
C ALA A 12 6.76 41.05 -22.14
N GLY A 13 6.11 42.16 -21.75
CA GLY A 13 4.78 42.13 -21.13
C GLY A 13 3.70 41.56 -22.05
N VAL A 14 3.71 41.92 -23.32
CA VAL A 14 2.77 41.39 -24.33
C VAL A 14 3.01 39.89 -24.54
N ILE A 15 4.26 39.46 -24.67
CA ILE A 15 4.60 38.04 -24.81
C ILE A 15 4.15 37.24 -23.56
N ALA A 16 4.40 37.77 -22.36
CA ALA A 16 3.96 37.16 -21.12
C ALA A 16 2.43 37.03 -21.07
N LEU A 17 1.68 38.03 -21.50
CA LEU A 17 0.23 38.01 -21.59
C LEU A 17 -0.27 36.90 -22.53
N PHE A 18 0.34 36.75 -23.72
CA PHE A 18 -0.01 35.68 -24.66
C PHE A 18 0.30 34.29 -24.09
N ILE A 19 1.43 34.15 -23.41
CA ILE A 19 1.78 32.88 -22.75
C ILE A 19 0.74 32.51 -21.65
N ILE A 20 0.35 33.48 -20.82
CA ILE A 20 -0.68 33.29 -19.81
C ILE A 20 -2.02 32.92 -20.44
N ALA A 21 -2.44 33.65 -21.49
CA ALA A 21 -3.69 33.36 -22.19
C ALA A 21 -3.66 31.96 -22.82
N ALA A 22 -2.56 31.54 -23.43
CA ALA A 22 -2.39 30.20 -23.98
C ALA A 22 -2.47 29.12 -22.90
N ILE A 23 -1.79 29.30 -21.76
CA ILE A 23 -1.83 28.39 -20.63
C ILE A 23 -3.27 28.27 -20.10
N LEU A 24 -3.96 29.37 -19.89
CA LEU A 24 -5.35 29.38 -19.44
C LEU A 24 -6.28 28.67 -20.44
N GLY A 25 -6.13 28.94 -21.74
CA GLY A 25 -6.92 28.29 -22.79
C GLY A 25 -6.68 26.79 -22.84
N ILE A 26 -5.44 26.33 -22.79
CA ILE A 26 -5.09 24.91 -22.77
C ILE A 26 -5.65 24.25 -21.49
N THR A 27 -5.47 24.88 -20.32
CA THR A 27 -5.96 24.35 -19.05
C THR A 27 -7.47 24.21 -19.05
N THR A 28 -8.19 25.25 -19.51
CA THR A 28 -9.66 25.22 -19.62
C THR A 28 -10.12 24.14 -20.60
N GLY A 29 -9.49 24.03 -21.78
CA GLY A 29 -9.77 22.99 -22.77
C GLY A 29 -9.57 21.58 -22.22
N VAL A 30 -8.49 21.35 -21.52
CA VAL A 30 -8.20 20.06 -20.84
C VAL A 30 -9.26 19.76 -19.77
N ILE A 31 -9.61 20.71 -18.92
CA ILE A 31 -10.66 20.53 -17.91
C ILE A 31 -11.96 20.16 -18.58
N PHE A 32 -12.38 20.89 -19.62
CA PHE A 32 -13.62 20.64 -20.33
C PHE A 32 -13.65 19.27 -21.02
N ALA A 33 -12.54 18.87 -21.65
CA ALA A 33 -12.44 17.58 -22.33
C ALA A 33 -12.59 16.38 -21.38
N TYR A 34 -12.09 16.49 -20.15
CA TYR A 34 -12.13 15.37 -19.20
C TYR A 34 -13.23 15.45 -18.14
N ALA A 35 -13.88 16.60 -17.96
CA ALA A 35 -14.93 16.79 -16.96
C ALA A 35 -16.18 15.93 -17.23
N GLY A 36 -16.49 15.68 -18.51
CA GLY A 36 -17.64 14.85 -18.91
C GLY A 36 -17.47 13.35 -18.64
N ASP A 37 -16.23 12.87 -18.59
CA ASP A 37 -15.90 11.44 -18.42
C ASP A 37 -15.57 11.06 -16.98
N LEU A 38 -15.84 11.93 -16.01
CA LEU A 38 -15.55 11.66 -14.61
C LEU A 38 -16.63 10.77 -13.99
N PRO A 39 -16.25 9.75 -13.20
CA PRO A 39 -17.21 8.98 -12.42
C PRO A 39 -17.94 9.86 -11.41
N GLN A 40 -19.19 9.51 -11.13
CA GLN A 40 -20.03 10.27 -10.18
C GLN A 40 -19.53 10.06 -8.75
N ILE A 41 -19.19 11.16 -8.08
CA ILE A 41 -18.71 11.14 -6.69
C ILE A 41 -19.81 10.76 -5.71
N SER A 42 -21.10 10.98 -6.05
CA SER A 42 -22.24 10.53 -5.26
C SER A 42 -22.20 9.02 -4.93
N ALA A 43 -21.51 8.22 -5.73
CA ALA A 43 -21.26 6.81 -5.40
C ALA A 43 -20.49 6.60 -4.08
N LEU A 44 -19.84 7.64 -3.53
CA LEU A 44 -19.21 7.57 -2.20
C LEU A 44 -20.19 7.66 -1.04
N ASP A 45 -21.36 8.25 -1.23
CA ASP A 45 -22.36 8.37 -0.17
C ASP A 45 -22.91 6.99 0.22
N ASP A 46 -23.05 6.10 -0.77
CA ASP A 46 -23.49 4.71 -0.58
C ASP A 46 -22.32 3.72 -0.54
N TYR A 47 -21.09 4.24 -0.47
CA TYR A 47 -19.90 3.40 -0.52
C TYR A 47 -19.78 2.50 0.71
N SER A 48 -20.11 1.23 0.53
CA SER A 48 -19.91 0.17 1.52
C SER A 48 -18.72 -0.71 1.09
N PRO A 49 -17.54 -0.52 1.69
CA PRO A 49 -16.38 -1.36 1.35
C PRO A 49 -16.60 -2.81 1.77
N SER A 50 -16.07 -3.75 0.97
CA SER A 50 -16.08 -5.17 1.32
C SER A 50 -15.41 -5.39 2.68
N THR A 51 -16.15 -5.98 3.62
CA THR A 51 -15.70 -6.29 4.97
C THR A 51 -15.45 -7.78 5.16
N ILE A 52 -14.91 -8.17 6.32
CA ILE A 52 -14.68 -9.56 6.70
C ILE A 52 -16.00 -10.18 7.13
N SER A 53 -16.39 -11.30 6.50
CA SER A 53 -17.49 -12.16 7.01
C SER A 53 -16.89 -13.13 8.01
N ARG A 54 -17.38 -13.11 9.27
CA ARG A 54 -16.94 -14.01 10.33
C ARG A 54 -18.00 -15.05 10.61
N VAL A 55 -17.57 -16.30 10.73
CA VAL A 55 -18.40 -17.40 11.21
C VAL A 55 -18.06 -17.63 12.67
N TYR A 56 -19.06 -17.58 13.51
CA TYR A 56 -18.93 -17.80 14.95
C TYR A 56 -19.40 -19.20 15.32
N GLY A 57 -18.72 -19.85 16.25
CA GLY A 57 -19.15 -21.09 16.87
C GLY A 57 -20.25 -20.84 17.91
N ALA A 58 -20.77 -21.94 18.49
CA ALA A 58 -21.86 -21.90 19.45
C ALA A 58 -21.53 -21.09 20.73
N HIS A 59 -20.25 -20.90 21.04
CA HIS A 59 -19.78 -20.17 22.21
C HIS A 59 -19.24 -18.76 21.86
N GLY A 60 -19.52 -18.27 20.64
CA GLY A 60 -19.09 -16.95 20.20
C GLY A 60 -17.64 -16.84 19.73
N GLU A 61 -16.89 -17.95 19.69
CA GLU A 61 -15.54 -17.99 19.12
C GLU A 61 -15.59 -17.87 17.59
N VAL A 62 -14.59 -17.20 17.01
CA VAL A 62 -14.45 -17.08 15.55
C VAL A 62 -13.90 -18.40 15.01
N VAL A 63 -14.76 -19.19 14.36
CA VAL A 63 -14.41 -20.47 13.72
C VAL A 63 -13.80 -20.27 12.35
N GLY A 64 -14.20 -19.23 11.63
CA GLY A 64 -13.68 -18.94 10.31
C GLY A 64 -13.90 -17.49 9.88
N GLU A 65 -13.02 -17.02 8.99
CA GLU A 65 -13.11 -15.70 8.35
C GLU A 65 -13.09 -15.87 6.83
N PHE A 66 -14.05 -15.25 6.15
CA PHE A 66 -14.11 -15.18 4.70
C PHE A 66 -13.97 -13.71 4.27
N ALA A 67 -12.96 -13.41 3.50
CA ALA A 67 -12.77 -12.07 2.95
C ALA A 67 -11.96 -12.12 1.65
N ILE A 68 -12.44 -11.43 0.62
CA ILE A 68 -11.64 -11.09 -0.56
C ILE A 68 -10.63 -10.01 -0.18
N GLN A 69 -11.09 -9.04 0.64
CA GLN A 69 -10.27 -7.98 1.22
C GLN A 69 -10.47 -8.00 2.75
N ARG A 70 -9.38 -8.18 3.49
CA ARG A 70 -9.45 -8.10 4.95
C ARG A 70 -9.49 -6.64 5.37
N ARG A 71 -10.69 -6.14 5.69
CA ARG A 71 -10.93 -4.75 6.07
C ARG A 71 -11.85 -4.66 7.29
N GLU A 72 -11.46 -3.82 8.22
CA GLU A 72 -12.28 -3.37 9.35
C GLU A 72 -12.41 -1.85 9.24
N VAL A 73 -13.63 -1.37 9.00
CA VAL A 73 -13.91 0.07 8.88
C VAL A 73 -14.02 0.66 10.27
N ILE A 74 -13.35 1.79 10.49
CA ILE A 74 -13.39 2.52 11.76
C ILE A 74 -13.67 4.00 11.51
N PRO A 75 -14.35 4.68 12.45
CA PRO A 75 -14.56 6.12 12.39
C PRO A 75 -13.26 6.88 12.71
N TYR A 76 -13.26 8.19 12.43
CA TYR A 76 -12.10 9.07 12.63
C TYR A 76 -11.54 9.03 14.06
N GLU A 77 -12.41 9.00 15.07
CA GLU A 77 -12.07 9.02 16.49
C GLU A 77 -11.36 7.72 16.93
N ALA A 78 -11.60 6.62 16.21
CA ALA A 78 -10.92 5.34 16.46
C ALA A 78 -9.53 5.24 15.79
N ILE A 79 -9.09 6.28 15.09
CA ILE A 79 -7.73 6.39 14.55
C ILE A 79 -6.90 7.21 15.55
N SER A 80 -5.80 6.63 16.08
CA SER A 80 -4.98 7.34 17.07
C SER A 80 -4.46 8.68 16.53
N PRO A 81 -4.38 9.73 17.36
CA PRO A 81 -3.79 11.01 16.95
C PRO A 81 -2.38 10.86 16.37
N LYS A 82 -1.55 9.98 16.97
CA LYS A 82 -0.19 9.68 16.48
C LYS A 82 -0.20 9.10 15.06
N LEU A 83 -1.17 8.23 14.74
CA LEU A 83 -1.30 7.66 13.40
C LEU A 83 -1.79 8.71 12.41
N ARG A 84 -2.74 9.57 12.79
CA ARG A 84 -3.19 10.68 11.94
C ARG A 84 -2.04 11.60 11.58
N GLN A 85 -1.29 12.05 12.57
CA GLN A 85 -0.10 12.88 12.38
C GLN A 85 0.97 12.20 11.53
N ALA A 86 1.23 10.91 11.75
CA ALA A 86 2.21 10.14 11.00
C ALA A 86 1.85 10.02 9.50
N VAL A 87 0.57 9.75 9.18
CA VAL A 87 0.08 9.67 7.79
C VAL A 87 0.16 11.03 7.12
N VAL A 88 -0.33 12.09 7.77
CA VAL A 88 -0.28 13.46 7.23
C VAL A 88 1.18 13.89 7.00
N ALA A 89 2.08 13.70 7.98
CA ALA A 89 3.49 14.06 7.84
C ALA A 89 4.20 13.32 6.71
N ALA A 90 3.89 12.02 6.54
CA ALA A 90 4.58 11.18 5.56
C ALA A 90 4.08 11.38 4.12
N GLU A 91 2.77 11.62 3.93
CA GLU A 91 2.12 11.62 2.64
C GLU A 91 1.73 13.03 2.18
N ASP A 92 1.21 13.85 3.08
CA ASP A 92 0.65 15.16 2.71
C ASP A 92 0.64 16.16 3.87
N SER A 93 1.80 16.75 4.17
CA SER A 93 1.97 17.64 5.32
C SER A 93 1.10 18.91 5.29
N GLU A 94 0.59 19.28 4.12
CA GLU A 94 -0.29 20.45 3.93
C GLU A 94 -1.76 20.05 3.75
N PHE A 95 -2.14 18.82 4.14
CA PHE A 95 -3.47 18.26 3.90
C PHE A 95 -4.61 19.17 4.33
N GLU A 96 -4.49 19.81 5.49
CA GLU A 96 -5.51 20.71 6.02
C GLU A 96 -5.61 22.08 5.30
N GLN A 97 -4.59 22.43 4.49
CA GLN A 97 -4.44 23.78 3.93
C GLN A 97 -4.87 23.88 2.46
N HIS A 98 -4.92 22.76 1.72
CA HIS A 98 -5.26 22.76 0.31
C HIS A 98 -6.65 22.17 0.03
N PHE A 99 -7.17 22.42 -1.16
CA PHE A 99 -8.48 21.94 -1.65
C PHE A 99 -8.35 20.78 -2.64
N GLY A 100 -7.60 19.74 -2.29
CA GLY A 100 -7.38 18.55 -3.11
C GLY A 100 -6.07 18.55 -3.88
N LEU A 101 -5.50 19.71 -4.18
CA LEU A 101 -4.23 19.89 -4.86
C LEU A 101 -3.36 20.86 -4.08
N SER A 102 -2.11 20.51 -3.82
CA SER A 102 -1.10 21.45 -3.30
C SER A 102 -0.31 22.02 -4.48
N ILE A 103 -0.73 23.20 -4.95
CA ILE A 103 -0.04 23.90 -6.05
C ILE A 103 1.42 24.20 -5.70
N PRO A 104 1.76 24.68 -4.48
CA PRO A 104 3.15 24.92 -4.11
C PRO A 104 4.02 23.65 -4.24
N ARG A 105 3.51 22.49 -3.78
CA ARG A 105 4.23 21.21 -3.88
C ARG A 105 4.39 20.74 -5.33
N ILE A 106 3.38 20.94 -6.16
CA ILE A 106 3.45 20.62 -7.60
C ILE A 106 4.57 21.44 -8.24
N VAL A 107 4.59 22.76 -8.02
CA VAL A 107 5.61 23.65 -8.58
C VAL A 107 7.00 23.30 -8.04
N ALA A 108 7.14 23.11 -6.72
CA ALA A 108 8.42 22.74 -6.10
C ALA A 108 8.95 21.40 -6.66
N THR A 109 8.06 20.41 -6.87
CA THR A 109 8.44 19.12 -7.44
C THR A 109 8.86 19.25 -8.90
N LEU A 110 8.16 20.05 -9.71
CA LEU A 110 8.53 20.33 -11.11
C LEU A 110 9.90 21.01 -11.21
N ILE A 111 10.16 22.01 -10.37
CA ILE A 111 11.46 22.67 -10.31
C ILE A 111 12.55 21.66 -9.95
N LYS A 112 12.31 20.85 -8.94
CA LYS A 112 13.25 19.80 -8.50
C LYS A 112 13.51 18.76 -9.60
N ASP A 113 12.48 18.33 -10.32
CA ASP A 113 12.59 17.38 -11.45
C ASP A 113 13.47 17.95 -12.57
N ILE A 114 13.33 19.25 -12.87
CA ILE A 114 14.13 19.93 -13.88
C ILE A 114 15.59 20.04 -13.43
N ILE A 115 15.84 20.45 -12.18
CA ILE A 115 17.20 20.64 -11.65
C ILE A 115 17.92 19.29 -11.52
N GLU A 116 17.28 18.29 -10.93
CA GLU A 116 17.88 16.99 -10.66
C GLU A 116 17.82 16.03 -11.86
N ARG A 117 17.16 16.41 -12.97
CA ARG A 117 16.93 15.60 -14.19
C ARG A 117 16.38 14.22 -13.88
N ARG A 118 15.63 14.07 -12.79
CA ARG A 118 14.98 12.81 -12.39
C ARG A 118 13.57 13.12 -11.87
N LYS A 119 12.67 12.16 -12.04
CA LYS A 119 11.31 12.29 -11.51
C LYS A 119 11.34 12.17 -9.99
N ALA A 120 11.11 13.27 -9.28
CA ALA A 120 10.91 13.24 -7.84
C ALA A 120 9.53 12.65 -7.55
N ALA A 121 9.46 11.80 -6.52
CA ALA A 121 8.19 11.27 -6.02
C ALA A 121 7.65 12.17 -4.91
N GLY A 122 6.31 12.29 -4.77
CA GLY A 122 5.71 12.86 -3.57
C GLY A 122 4.88 14.14 -3.73
N ALA A 123 4.53 14.54 -4.96
CA ALA A 123 3.65 15.70 -5.20
C ALA A 123 2.14 15.40 -5.08
N SER A 124 1.73 14.13 -5.03
CA SER A 124 0.31 13.76 -4.94
C SER A 124 -0.22 13.92 -3.53
N THR A 125 -1.40 14.52 -3.39
CA THR A 125 -2.10 14.69 -2.11
C THR A 125 -2.80 13.40 -1.66
N LEU A 126 -3.22 13.34 -0.38
CA LEU A 126 -4.03 12.24 0.16
C LEU A 126 -5.33 12.07 -0.64
N THR A 127 -5.98 13.19 -0.98
CA THR A 127 -7.24 13.19 -1.75
C THR A 127 -7.05 12.66 -3.17
N GLN A 128 -5.93 13.00 -3.84
CA GLN A 128 -5.59 12.42 -5.14
C GLN A 128 -5.32 10.91 -5.06
N GLN A 129 -4.65 10.46 -4.01
CA GLN A 129 -4.40 9.03 -3.80
C GLN A 129 -5.71 8.28 -3.54
N LEU A 130 -6.62 8.85 -2.75
CA LEU A 130 -7.95 8.31 -2.50
C LEU A 130 -8.77 8.25 -3.78
N ALA A 131 -8.85 9.34 -4.56
CA ALA A 131 -9.53 9.40 -5.84
C ALA A 131 -9.06 8.30 -6.80
N ARG A 132 -7.75 8.10 -6.90
CA ARG A 132 -7.16 7.03 -7.70
C ARG A 132 -7.64 5.65 -7.26
N LYS A 133 -7.64 5.38 -5.96
CA LYS A 133 -7.97 4.05 -5.43
C LYS A 133 -9.44 3.72 -5.49
N LEU A 134 -10.31 4.70 -5.48
CA LEU A 134 -11.76 4.52 -5.52
C LEU A 134 -12.32 4.48 -6.95
N PHE A 135 -11.80 5.32 -7.83
CA PHE A 135 -12.45 5.60 -9.13
C PHE A 135 -11.61 5.27 -10.36
N LEU A 136 -10.29 5.07 -10.20
CA LEU A 136 -9.38 4.96 -11.34
C LEU A 136 -8.57 3.67 -11.30
N THR A 137 -7.99 3.32 -12.45
CA THR A 137 -7.07 2.18 -12.59
C THR A 137 -5.66 2.54 -12.16
N ASP A 138 -4.80 1.53 -11.92
CA ASP A 138 -3.40 1.75 -11.53
C ASP A 138 -2.48 2.08 -12.74
N GLU A 139 -3.01 2.21 -13.97
CA GLU A 139 -2.25 2.59 -15.15
C GLU A 139 -1.63 3.97 -15.01
N LYS A 140 -0.36 4.11 -15.43
CA LYS A 140 0.41 5.35 -15.31
C LYS A 140 0.29 6.21 -16.56
N THR A 141 -0.88 6.83 -16.78
CA THR A 141 -1.14 7.73 -17.90
C THR A 141 -1.31 9.18 -17.45
N TRP A 142 -1.08 10.12 -18.34
CA TRP A 142 -1.37 11.54 -18.10
C TRP A 142 -2.87 11.79 -17.93
N GLU A 143 -3.69 11.11 -18.72
CA GLU A 143 -5.14 11.17 -18.61
C GLU A 143 -5.62 10.83 -17.20
N ARG A 144 -5.14 9.68 -16.68
CA ARG A 144 -5.45 9.29 -15.30
C ARG A 144 -5.03 10.36 -14.29
N LYS A 145 -3.86 11.01 -14.50
CA LYS A 145 -3.37 12.04 -13.57
C LYS A 145 -4.23 13.29 -13.58
N ILE A 146 -4.77 13.66 -14.75
CA ILE A 146 -5.72 14.77 -14.88
C ILE A 146 -7.04 14.40 -14.18
N LYS A 147 -7.58 13.19 -14.43
CA LYS A 147 -8.79 12.70 -13.76
C LYS A 147 -8.62 12.62 -12.24
N GLU A 148 -7.46 12.18 -11.74
CA GLU A 148 -7.14 12.24 -10.30
C GLU A 148 -7.27 13.66 -9.72
N ALA A 149 -6.70 14.63 -10.41
CA ALA A 149 -6.72 16.02 -9.94
C ALA A 149 -8.16 16.58 -9.92
N LEU A 150 -8.92 16.35 -10.98
CA LEU A 150 -10.30 16.81 -11.06
C LEU A 150 -11.21 16.14 -10.02
N LEU A 151 -11.07 14.83 -9.83
CA LEU A 151 -11.80 14.09 -8.81
C LEU A 151 -11.42 14.54 -7.39
N ALA A 152 -10.14 14.80 -7.14
CA ALA A 152 -9.68 15.30 -5.84
C ALA A 152 -10.34 16.64 -5.50
N ILE A 153 -10.43 17.58 -6.44
CA ILE A 153 -11.12 18.86 -6.25
C ILE A 153 -12.62 18.64 -5.96
N GLN A 154 -13.25 17.73 -6.69
CA GLN A 154 -14.68 17.44 -6.47
C GLN A 154 -14.94 16.79 -5.11
N ILE A 155 -14.09 15.84 -4.69
CA ILE A 155 -14.16 15.20 -3.36
C ILE A 155 -14.06 16.25 -2.26
N GLU A 156 -13.07 17.15 -2.33
CA GLU A 156 -12.87 18.22 -1.34
C GLU A 156 -14.02 19.26 -1.29
N LYS A 157 -14.78 19.39 -2.37
CA LYS A 157 -15.98 20.24 -2.38
C LYS A 157 -17.16 19.60 -1.64
N ARG A 158 -17.20 18.27 -1.54
CA ARG A 158 -18.35 17.53 -1.00
C ARG A 158 -18.10 17.00 0.41
N TYR A 159 -16.88 16.60 0.71
CA TYR A 159 -16.51 15.93 1.97
C TYR A 159 -15.54 16.80 2.78
N SER A 160 -15.69 16.76 4.09
CA SER A 160 -14.75 17.39 5.02
C SER A 160 -13.39 16.69 5.04
N LYS A 161 -12.37 17.35 5.53
CA LYS A 161 -11.03 16.76 5.71
C LYS A 161 -11.06 15.49 6.58
N HIS A 162 -11.88 15.48 7.63
CA HIS A 162 -12.04 14.31 8.50
C HIS A 162 -12.65 13.13 7.76
N GLU A 163 -13.67 13.34 6.93
CA GLU A 163 -14.30 12.28 6.11
C GLU A 163 -13.32 11.75 5.07
N ILE A 164 -12.64 12.64 4.34
CA ILE A 164 -11.61 12.26 3.36
C ILE A 164 -10.51 11.43 4.00
N PHE A 165 -10.00 11.88 5.16
CA PHE A 165 -8.96 11.17 5.89
C PHE A 165 -9.43 9.81 6.40
N THR A 166 -10.67 9.72 6.88
CA THR A 166 -11.29 8.47 7.33
C THR A 166 -11.43 7.48 6.18
N LEU A 167 -11.97 7.93 5.04
CA LEU A 167 -12.06 7.12 3.82
C LEU A 167 -10.67 6.64 3.38
N TYR A 168 -9.68 7.53 3.38
CA TYR A 168 -8.30 7.19 3.04
C TYR A 168 -7.76 6.08 3.95
N CYS A 169 -7.85 6.27 5.26
CA CYS A 169 -7.36 5.30 6.25
C CYS A 169 -8.05 3.94 6.17
N ASN A 170 -9.31 3.90 5.78
CA ASN A 170 -10.07 2.67 5.63
C ASN A 170 -9.87 2.00 4.26
N GLN A 171 -9.43 2.74 3.24
CA GLN A 171 -9.32 2.24 1.86
C GLN A 171 -7.93 1.74 1.49
N MET A 172 -6.86 2.30 2.07
CA MET A 172 -5.50 2.00 1.63
C MET A 172 -5.10 0.55 1.89
N TYR A 173 -4.29 0.01 0.98
CA TYR A 173 -3.75 -1.34 1.06
C TYR A 173 -2.44 -1.36 1.84
N PHE A 174 -2.30 -2.27 2.79
CA PHE A 174 -1.13 -2.40 3.66
C PHE A 174 -0.32 -3.69 3.45
N GLY A 175 -0.57 -4.40 2.36
CA GLY A 175 0.07 -5.69 2.11
C GLY A 175 -0.73 -6.87 2.69
N HIS A 176 -0.33 -8.09 2.33
CA HIS A 176 -0.88 -9.35 2.88
C HIS A 176 -2.41 -9.51 2.76
N GLY A 177 -3.03 -8.88 1.76
CA GLY A 177 -4.50 -8.90 1.58
C GLY A 177 -5.27 -8.02 2.56
N VAL A 178 -4.57 -7.12 3.30
CA VAL A 178 -5.15 -6.28 4.33
C VAL A 178 -5.34 -4.86 3.83
N TYR A 179 -6.54 -4.33 4.05
CA TYR A 179 -6.96 -2.99 3.71
C TYR A 179 -7.43 -2.23 4.95
N GLY A 180 -7.07 -0.98 5.03
CA GLY A 180 -7.40 -0.09 6.15
C GLY A 180 -6.46 -0.23 7.34
N VAL A 181 -6.33 0.88 8.07
CA VAL A 181 -5.39 1.02 9.20
C VAL A 181 -5.72 0.11 10.38
N GLN A 182 -7.01 -0.16 10.62
CA GLN A 182 -7.43 -1.04 11.71
C GLN A 182 -6.98 -2.48 11.48
N ALA A 183 -7.24 -3.01 10.29
CA ALA A 183 -6.83 -4.35 9.93
C ALA A 183 -5.29 -4.47 9.83
N ALA A 184 -4.61 -3.41 9.37
CA ALA A 184 -3.15 -3.33 9.37
C ALA A 184 -2.57 -3.34 10.80
N SER A 185 -3.14 -2.56 11.72
CA SER A 185 -2.74 -2.53 13.13
C SER A 185 -2.89 -3.92 13.78
N ARG A 186 -4.03 -4.59 13.53
CA ARG A 186 -4.24 -5.96 14.01
C ARG A 186 -3.29 -6.97 13.39
N LEU A 187 -2.99 -6.83 12.09
CA LEU A 187 -2.06 -7.72 11.39
C LEU A 187 -0.65 -7.62 11.97
N TYR A 188 -0.13 -6.40 12.06
CA TYR A 188 1.28 -6.19 12.43
C TYR A 188 1.51 -6.25 13.94
N PHE A 189 0.58 -5.69 14.74
CA PHE A 189 0.78 -5.50 16.18
C PHE A 189 -0.25 -6.21 17.07
N GLY A 190 -1.35 -6.73 16.52
CA GLY A 190 -2.41 -7.37 17.30
C GLY A 190 -3.28 -6.39 18.10
N LYS A 191 -3.13 -5.09 17.88
CA LYS A 191 -3.82 -4.00 18.61
C LYS A 191 -4.87 -3.31 17.74
N ALA A 192 -5.77 -2.55 18.37
CA ALA A 192 -6.60 -1.60 17.64
C ALA A 192 -5.77 -0.39 17.18
N ALA A 193 -6.21 0.26 16.09
CA ALA A 193 -5.51 1.43 15.53
C ALA A 193 -5.42 2.61 16.51
N LYS A 194 -6.36 2.71 17.45
CA LYS A 194 -6.37 3.73 18.52
C LYS A 194 -5.24 3.54 19.53
N ASP A 195 -4.75 2.31 19.72
CA ASP A 195 -3.80 1.93 20.76
C ASP A 195 -2.35 1.88 20.27
N LEU A 196 -2.09 2.34 19.04
CA LEU A 196 -0.76 2.38 18.46
C LEU A 196 0.15 3.39 19.17
N ASN A 197 1.36 2.94 19.48
CA ASN A 197 2.43 3.82 19.95
C ASN A 197 2.99 4.66 18.80
N LEU A 198 3.88 5.62 19.09
CA LEU A 198 4.45 6.52 18.08
C LEU A 198 5.25 5.76 17.02
N GLU A 199 6.12 4.87 17.44
CA GLU A 199 6.95 4.04 16.56
C GLU A 199 6.14 3.10 15.68
N GLU A 200 5.05 2.55 16.20
CA GLU A 200 4.13 1.67 15.48
C GLU A 200 3.29 2.46 14.48
N ALA A 201 2.77 3.61 14.89
CA ALA A 201 2.03 4.53 14.02
C ALA A 201 2.89 5.02 12.84
N ALA A 202 4.15 5.37 13.10
CA ALA A 202 5.11 5.77 12.08
C ALA A 202 5.44 4.62 11.12
N LEU A 203 5.48 3.38 11.60
CA LEU A 203 5.68 2.20 10.75
C LEU A 203 4.47 1.97 9.83
N ILE A 204 3.24 2.00 10.37
CA ILE A 204 2.00 1.85 9.57
C ILE A 204 1.95 2.91 8.49
N ALA A 205 2.16 4.19 8.82
CA ALA A 205 2.21 5.26 7.84
C ALA A 205 3.32 5.06 6.80
N GLY A 206 4.47 4.56 7.23
CA GLY A 206 5.60 4.27 6.35
C GLY A 206 5.31 3.20 5.30
N ILE A 207 4.50 2.18 5.62
CA ILE A 207 4.16 1.09 4.70
C ILE A 207 3.34 1.58 3.50
N LEU A 208 2.57 2.65 3.62
CA LEU A 208 1.68 3.17 2.56
C LEU A 208 2.40 3.41 1.23
N GLN A 209 3.64 3.85 1.25
CA GLN A 209 4.38 4.16 0.03
C GLN A 209 4.80 2.91 -0.79
N GLY A 210 5.01 1.78 -0.14
CA GLY A 210 5.54 0.58 -0.79
C GLY A 210 5.06 -0.74 -0.20
N ASN A 211 3.80 -0.80 0.14
CA ASN A 211 2.98 -1.83 0.78
C ASN A 211 3.66 -3.20 1.00
N VAL A 212 4.03 -3.89 -0.09
CA VAL A 212 4.66 -5.22 0.02
C VAL A 212 6.16 -5.14 0.33
N ARG A 213 6.88 -4.23 -0.36
CA ARG A 213 8.35 -4.11 -0.21
C ARG A 213 8.77 -3.51 1.13
N GLN A 214 7.90 -2.70 1.74
CA GLN A 214 8.13 -2.04 3.03
C GLN A 214 7.39 -2.74 4.17
N SER A 215 6.80 -3.91 3.90
CA SER A 215 6.22 -4.75 4.95
C SER A 215 7.34 -5.32 5.83
N PRO A 216 7.24 -5.21 7.17
CA PRO A 216 8.24 -5.75 8.09
C PRO A 216 8.33 -7.28 8.04
N TYR A 217 7.30 -7.98 7.56
CA TYR A 217 7.35 -9.43 7.32
C TYR A 217 8.18 -9.81 6.08
N VAL A 218 8.36 -8.88 5.12
CA VAL A 218 9.13 -9.11 3.90
C VAL A 218 10.55 -8.56 4.04
N ASN A 219 10.68 -7.34 4.56
CA ASN A 219 11.95 -6.65 4.72
C ASN A 219 11.91 -5.69 5.91
N MET A 220 12.35 -6.17 7.07
CA MET A 220 12.38 -5.40 8.31
C MET A 220 13.24 -4.13 8.18
N ASP A 221 14.40 -4.21 7.53
CA ASP A 221 15.29 -3.05 7.38
C ASP A 221 14.65 -1.95 6.53
N ALA A 222 13.96 -2.32 5.44
CA ALA A 222 13.23 -1.36 4.63
C ALA A 222 12.08 -0.72 5.42
N ALA A 223 11.37 -1.50 6.21
CA ALA A 223 10.30 -1.03 7.09
C ALA A 223 10.84 -0.05 8.15
N LEU A 224 11.95 -0.37 8.80
CA LEU A 224 12.61 0.49 9.80
C LEU A 224 13.13 1.79 9.18
N ARG A 225 13.76 1.73 8.01
CA ARG A 225 14.18 2.94 7.29
C ARG A 225 12.98 3.85 6.99
N ARG A 226 11.86 3.27 6.58
CA ARG A 226 10.67 4.04 6.25
C ARG A 226 9.98 4.60 7.50
N ARG A 227 9.91 3.83 8.60
CA ARG A 227 9.50 4.32 9.92
C ARG A 227 10.33 5.54 10.35
N ASN A 228 11.65 5.42 10.27
CA ASN A 228 12.56 6.49 10.67
C ASN A 228 12.42 7.74 9.80
N TYR A 229 12.15 7.57 8.50
CA TYR A 229 11.79 8.67 7.62
C TYR A 229 10.49 9.35 8.08
N THR A 230 9.44 8.58 8.37
CA THR A 230 8.17 9.12 8.85
C THR A 230 8.33 9.90 10.17
N LEU A 231 9.10 9.37 11.13
CA LEU A 231 9.41 10.06 12.39
C LEU A 231 10.17 11.38 12.14
N GLY A 232 11.11 11.38 11.21
CA GLY A 232 11.79 12.62 10.79
C GLY A 232 10.82 13.64 10.21
N ARG A 233 9.92 13.21 9.32
CA ARG A 233 8.88 14.09 8.75
C ARG A 233 7.94 14.65 9.80
N MET A 234 7.54 13.84 10.81
CA MET A 234 6.71 14.31 11.92
C MET A 234 7.41 15.40 12.74
N ALA A 235 8.72 15.27 12.94
CA ALA A 235 9.52 16.29 13.63
C ALA A 235 9.69 17.57 12.77
N GLU A 236 9.94 17.43 11.46
CA GLU A 236 10.06 18.55 10.53
C GLU A 236 8.76 19.38 10.43
N VAL A 237 7.61 18.72 10.48
CA VAL A 237 6.29 19.37 10.43
C VAL A 237 5.87 19.92 11.81
N GLY A 238 6.58 19.55 12.89
CA GLY A 238 6.32 20.02 14.25
C GLY A 238 5.23 19.24 15.01
N PHE A 239 4.86 18.04 14.56
CA PHE A 239 3.92 17.17 15.27
C PHE A 239 4.56 16.51 16.50
N ILE A 240 5.86 16.31 16.48
CA ILE A 240 6.67 15.80 17.60
C ILE A 240 7.97 16.58 17.66
N THR A 241 8.66 16.51 18.79
CA THR A 241 10.00 17.07 18.93
C THR A 241 11.07 16.16 18.30
N ALA A 242 12.24 16.71 18.00
CA ALA A 242 13.36 15.92 17.51
C ALA A 242 13.79 14.84 18.53
N ALA A 243 13.72 15.15 19.83
CA ALA A 243 14.03 14.22 20.90
C ALA A 243 13.06 13.02 20.93
N GLU A 244 11.76 13.26 20.80
CA GLU A 244 10.75 12.20 20.72
C GLU A 244 10.97 11.32 19.47
N ALA A 245 11.33 11.93 18.33
CA ALA A 245 11.64 11.18 17.12
C ALA A 245 12.85 10.27 17.32
N ASP A 246 13.91 10.76 17.95
CA ASP A 246 15.13 9.99 18.22
C ASP A 246 14.90 8.88 19.24
N GLU A 247 14.09 9.13 20.26
CA GLU A 247 13.68 8.09 21.22
C GLU A 247 12.87 6.99 20.52
N ALA A 248 11.85 7.37 19.71
CA ALA A 248 11.04 6.41 18.98
C ALA A 248 11.83 5.59 17.96
N ARG A 249 12.90 6.13 17.36
CA ARG A 249 13.81 5.40 16.47
C ARG A 249 14.57 4.29 17.18
N LYS A 250 14.91 4.47 18.46
CA LYS A 250 15.65 3.48 19.27
C LYS A 250 14.75 2.32 19.72
N LYS A 251 13.43 2.52 19.80
CA LYS A 251 12.49 1.50 20.24
C LYS A 251 12.41 0.36 19.22
N PRO A 252 12.52 -0.90 19.68
CA PRO A 252 12.34 -2.06 18.82
C PRO A 252 10.89 -2.18 18.38
N ILE A 253 10.68 -2.76 17.19
CA ILE A 253 9.34 -3.10 16.69
C ILE A 253 9.06 -4.55 17.01
N THR A 254 8.03 -4.81 17.81
CA THR A 254 7.55 -6.15 18.15
C THR A 254 6.32 -6.47 17.29
N LEU A 255 6.45 -7.43 16.39
CA LEU A 255 5.36 -7.89 15.53
C LEU A 255 4.58 -9.00 16.22
N ARG A 256 3.28 -9.11 15.89
CA ARG A 256 2.40 -10.17 16.41
C ARG A 256 2.80 -11.58 15.99
N GLY A 257 3.62 -11.75 14.96
CA GLY A 257 3.96 -13.01 14.32
C GLY A 257 3.50 -13.07 12.87
N GLU A 258 4.04 -14.03 12.08
CA GLU A 258 3.69 -14.14 10.66
C GLU A 258 2.20 -14.46 10.45
N PRO A 259 1.54 -13.82 9.47
CA PRO A 259 0.16 -14.15 9.12
C PRO A 259 0.05 -15.62 8.68
N ALA A 260 -0.87 -16.36 9.28
CA ALA A 260 -1.04 -17.81 9.10
C ALA A 260 -1.17 -18.29 7.64
N GLY A 261 -1.58 -17.41 6.71
CA GLY A 261 -1.73 -17.72 5.28
C GLY A 261 -0.43 -17.76 4.47
N GLN A 262 0.66 -17.11 4.94
CA GLN A 262 1.93 -17.10 4.21
C GLN A 262 2.92 -18.17 4.67
N ALA A 263 2.78 -18.65 5.89
CA ALA A 263 3.58 -19.76 6.41
C ALA A 263 3.43 -21.05 5.57
N SER A 264 2.28 -21.26 4.92
CA SER A 264 2.04 -22.39 4.02
C SER A 264 2.77 -22.25 2.68
N VAL A 265 2.78 -21.04 2.09
CA VAL A 265 3.45 -20.79 0.79
C VAL A 265 4.97 -20.76 0.93
N ALA A 266 5.48 -20.15 1.99
CA ALA A 266 6.92 -20.12 2.27
C ALA A 266 7.47 -21.52 2.66
N ARG A 267 6.68 -22.32 3.35
CA ARG A 267 7.01 -23.72 3.69
C ARG A 267 7.00 -24.59 2.45
N CYS A 268 6.01 -24.44 1.56
CA CYS A 268 5.95 -25.11 0.27
C CYS A 268 7.17 -24.77 -0.61
N ARG A 269 7.55 -23.48 -0.68
CA ARG A 269 8.72 -23.03 -1.47
C ARG A 269 10.04 -23.56 -0.90
N ARG A 270 10.22 -23.65 0.41
CA ARG A 270 11.41 -24.24 1.03
C ARG A 270 11.51 -25.74 0.80
N SER A 271 10.40 -26.47 0.79
CA SER A 271 10.41 -27.91 0.52
C SER A 271 10.80 -28.26 -0.94
N TRP A 272 10.56 -27.33 -1.89
CA TRP A 272 10.97 -27.49 -3.28
C TRP A 272 12.44 -27.11 -3.55
N LEU A 273 13.06 -26.30 -2.69
CA LEU A 273 14.44 -25.84 -2.83
C LEU A 273 15.44 -26.70 -2.04
N GLN A 274 14.99 -27.67 -1.22
CA GLN A 274 15.88 -28.62 -0.59
C GLN A 274 16.30 -29.68 -1.63
N PRO A 275 17.62 -29.84 -1.91
CA PRO A 275 18.09 -30.93 -2.76
C PRO A 275 17.66 -32.25 -2.14
N ARG A 276 16.99 -33.09 -2.93
CA ARG A 276 16.67 -34.46 -2.50
C ARG A 276 17.95 -35.15 -2.06
N PRO A 277 17.98 -35.79 -0.88
CA PRO A 277 19.12 -36.60 -0.52
C PRO A 277 19.29 -37.66 -1.63
N ARG A 278 20.49 -37.71 -2.23
CA ARG A 278 20.85 -38.73 -3.21
C ARG A 278 20.70 -40.06 -2.50
N SER A 279 19.81 -40.91 -2.97
CA SER A 279 19.74 -42.31 -2.54
C SER A 279 21.11 -42.92 -2.82
N ALA A 280 21.84 -43.27 -1.75
CA ALA A 280 23.07 -44.03 -1.86
C ALA A 280 22.73 -45.37 -2.52
N SER A 281 23.19 -45.52 -3.77
CA SER A 281 23.18 -46.79 -4.43
C SER A 281 24.13 -47.74 -3.68
N ARG A 282 23.55 -48.64 -2.88
CA ARG A 282 24.30 -49.78 -2.36
C ARG A 282 24.70 -50.67 -3.53
N THR A 283 25.96 -50.60 -3.94
CA THR A 283 26.61 -51.62 -4.74
C THR A 283 26.84 -52.83 -3.83
N SER A 284 25.93 -53.79 -3.90
CA SER A 284 26.11 -55.10 -3.30
C SER A 284 26.81 -55.99 -4.34
N THR A 285 28.12 -56.19 -4.16
CA THR A 285 28.85 -57.30 -4.72
C THR A 285 28.47 -58.57 -3.98
N ALA A 286 27.66 -59.42 -4.59
CA ALA A 286 27.43 -60.78 -4.10
C ALA A 286 27.93 -61.79 -5.14
N ARG A 287 28.96 -62.48 -4.78
CA ARG A 287 29.44 -63.73 -5.36
C ARG A 287 28.47 -64.89 -5.09
N GLY A 288 28.27 -65.67 -6.06
CA GLY A 288 27.45 -66.80 -6.26
C GLY A 288 27.25 -67.81 -5.14
N ARG A 289 26.14 -68.52 -5.25
CA ARG A 289 26.03 -70.00 -5.29
C ARG A 289 24.60 -70.42 -5.70
N ARG A 290 24.57 -71.46 -6.50
CA ARG A 290 23.39 -72.24 -6.94
C ARG A 290 22.66 -72.83 -5.73
N ASP A 291 21.31 -72.97 -5.79
CA ASP A 291 20.58 -74.22 -5.96
C ASP A 291 19.10 -74.03 -5.61
N SER A 292 18.28 -74.53 -6.51
CA SER A 292 17.03 -75.27 -6.45
C SER A 292 15.81 -74.85 -5.64
N ALA A 293 14.71 -74.93 -6.37
CA ALA A 293 13.40 -75.52 -6.07
C ALA A 293 12.30 -74.69 -5.35
N ALA A 294 11.27 -74.47 -6.15
CA ALA A 294 9.85 -74.70 -5.88
C ALA A 294 9.13 -73.99 -4.73
N SER A 295 8.14 -73.17 -4.99
CA SER A 295 6.69 -73.39 -4.94
C SER A 295 5.92 -72.13 -4.61
N ARG A 296 4.97 -71.85 -5.46
CA ARG A 296 3.58 -71.33 -5.19
C ARG A 296 3.29 -70.60 -3.89
N HIS A 297 2.84 -69.34 -3.93
CA HIS A 297 1.48 -68.94 -3.62
C HIS A 297 1.34 -67.39 -3.75
N ARG A 298 0.31 -66.98 -4.45
CA ARG A 298 -0.37 -65.67 -4.39
C ARG A 298 -1.39 -65.72 -3.24
N PRO A 299 -2.09 -64.59 -2.87
CA PRO A 299 -1.98 -63.15 -3.09
C PRO A 299 -2.19 -62.35 -1.79
N SER A 300 -2.14 -61.00 -1.87
CA SER A 300 -3.19 -60.10 -1.39
C SER A 300 -2.65 -58.70 -1.01
N ALA A 301 -3.21 -57.75 -1.66
CA ALA A 301 -3.74 -56.46 -1.25
C ALA A 301 -3.03 -55.65 -0.13
N ALA A 302 -2.56 -54.51 -0.46
CA ALA A 302 -2.92 -53.21 0.09
C ALA A 302 -1.81 -52.17 -0.12
N SER A 303 -2.03 -51.17 -0.96
CA SER A 303 -1.57 -49.79 -0.72
C SER A 303 -2.18 -48.83 -1.75
N ARG A 304 -3.39 -48.43 -1.48
CA ARG A 304 -3.89 -47.16 -2.00
C ARG A 304 -3.72 -46.19 -0.85
N ASP A 305 -2.72 -45.29 -0.95
CA ASP A 305 -2.86 -43.93 -0.38
C ASP A 305 -1.59 -43.13 -0.65
N SER A 306 -1.47 -42.55 -1.85
CA SER A 306 -0.50 -41.48 -2.12
C SER A 306 -0.88 -40.56 -3.29
N ARG A 307 -2.17 -40.59 -3.71
CA ARG A 307 -2.63 -39.80 -4.87
C ARG A 307 -3.52 -38.60 -4.55
N SER A 308 -3.99 -38.41 -3.32
CA SER A 308 -4.92 -37.32 -2.98
C SER A 308 -4.24 -35.96 -2.63
N GLN A 309 -2.93 -35.94 -2.40
CA GLN A 309 -2.22 -34.68 -2.08
C GLN A 309 -1.56 -33.95 -3.26
N ARG A 310 -1.64 -34.49 -4.48
CA ARG A 310 -1.04 -33.85 -5.67
C ARG A 310 -1.99 -32.89 -6.43
N GLY A 311 -3.27 -32.85 -6.08
CA GLY A 311 -4.30 -32.07 -6.76
C GLY A 311 -4.45 -30.62 -6.28
N ALA A 312 -4.02 -30.31 -5.08
CA ALA A 312 -4.32 -29.01 -4.44
C ALA A 312 -3.37 -27.87 -4.82
N CYS A 313 -2.28 -28.15 -5.54
CA CYS A 313 -1.27 -27.12 -5.87
C CYS A 313 -1.32 -26.64 -7.35
N ARG A 314 -2.26 -27.18 -8.17
CA ARG A 314 -2.29 -26.87 -9.64
C ARG A 314 -3.38 -25.87 -10.06
N SER A 315 -4.22 -25.38 -9.17
CA SER A 315 -5.38 -24.55 -9.55
C SER A 315 -5.35 -23.10 -9.05
N ARG A 316 -4.17 -22.52 -8.80
CA ARG A 316 -4.06 -21.05 -8.60
C ARG A 316 -2.67 -20.59 -9.05
N ALA A 317 -2.53 -20.30 -10.30
CA ALA A 317 -1.60 -19.34 -10.87
C ALA A 317 -2.43 -18.27 -11.59
#